data_7ec8802e58169b7bbfd4cfb8130a9cf9
#
_entry.id   7ec8802e58169b7bbfd4cfb8130a9cf9
#
_cell.length_a   1.000
_cell.length_b   1.000
_cell.length_c   1.000
_cell.angle_alpha   90.00
_cell.angle_beta   90.00
_cell.angle_gamma   90.00
#
_symmetry.space_group_name_H-M   'P 1'
#
loop_
_entity.id
_entity.type
_entity.pdbx_description
1 polymer ?
#
loop_
_entity_poly.entity_id
_entity_poly.type
_entity_poly.pdbx_seq_one_letter_code
_entity_poly.pdbx_strand_id
1 'polypeptide(L)'
;MKHSSKRLQILLAVALLLYACGYVTQFIGNYAVWQKNGGMPGGTSPPFPSLSPPDCFKGILWFPYNLYCMAGCAAAVAAIFLYRKLFSQDALTDSERNFDFSAKGTYGTSGWMQPREVTAVLDIVSDLSPHTGTVLGILDGKFLCIPEKTRMNGNLAVYGASGSMKTRSFCMNRILQSAARGESLIICNPKSELYEKSSEYMRDLGYTVRVFNLVSPENSDSWNCLKEIEGQELMAQLFVDVIIKNTNSTGKSDRFWDSGEMNLLKALVLYVDLTYPSEERNIGEVYSLITQCSESQLDSLFDVLPLSHPAKAPYSLYQRASDSVRSGVISGLGSRLQVFQSDLIKKITAYDEISLELPGQRPCAYYLVTSDQDSTFDFLASLFLSFAFIKLVRYADANCPGGRLPVPVHVLGEELTACGTISELSRRISVIRSRNISMSCVFQNLAGLQNRYPQNQWQEILGNCDVQLFLGCTDQLTAEYVSQRTGIASVMVSSTSKALNTLRVSDYTPQYRESNGIGKRSLLTPDEVLRLPVDEALVILRGHKVLKVHKMDYSLHPAYKHLRECKASAHISEWQTAVPETPSAITPSTAPIAKTLPKRRGRKPKTVIAADKTSIMTKPENEKELSHGNEQ
;
A
#
# COMPACT_ATOMS: atom_id res chain seq x y z
N MET A 1 -28.18 43.85 -16.47
CA MET A 1 -29.66 43.83 -16.57
C MET A 1 -30.34 42.66 -15.82
N LYS A 2 -29.72 41.51 -15.55
CA LYS A 2 -30.35 40.39 -14.78
C LYS A 2 -30.62 40.71 -13.29
N HIS A 3 -29.87 41.60 -12.65
CA HIS A 3 -30.08 41.95 -11.24
C HIS A 3 -31.28 42.90 -11.00
N SER A 4 -31.63 43.74 -11.98
CA SER A 4 -32.78 44.63 -11.87
C SER A 4 -34.11 43.87 -11.94
N SER A 5 -34.20 42.85 -12.83
CA SER A 5 -35.40 42.02 -12.97
C SER A 5 -35.72 41.20 -11.71
N LYS A 6 -34.69 40.63 -11.05
CA LYS A 6 -34.89 39.89 -9.79
C LYS A 6 -35.35 40.79 -8.63
N ARG A 7 -34.84 42.02 -8.54
CA ARG A 7 -35.27 42.97 -7.51
C ARG A 7 -36.73 43.39 -7.70
N LEU A 8 -37.15 43.62 -8.96
CA LEU A 8 -38.53 43.92 -9.29
C LEU A 8 -39.48 42.79 -8.96
N GLN A 9 -39.10 41.54 -9.28
CA GLN A 9 -39.88 40.35 -8.93
C GLN A 9 -40.03 40.16 -7.43
N ILE A 10 -38.98 40.43 -6.64
CA ILE A 10 -39.03 40.36 -5.17
C ILE A 10 -39.97 41.44 -4.61
N LEU A 11 -39.89 42.68 -5.11
CA LEU A 11 -40.77 43.76 -4.70
C LEU A 11 -42.24 43.44 -5.01
N LEU A 12 -42.52 42.90 -6.19
CA LEU A 12 -43.87 42.50 -6.59
C LEU A 12 -44.41 41.36 -5.71
N ALA A 13 -43.56 40.36 -5.40
CA ALA A 13 -43.92 39.26 -4.49
C ALA A 13 -44.21 39.75 -3.07
N VAL A 14 -43.41 40.69 -2.54
CA VAL A 14 -43.61 41.30 -1.24
C VAL A 14 -44.93 42.11 -1.21
N ALA A 15 -45.20 42.92 -2.24
CA ALA A 15 -46.44 43.68 -2.35
C ALA A 15 -47.68 42.76 -2.40
N LEU A 16 -47.64 41.68 -3.15
CA LEU A 16 -48.69 40.65 -3.21
C LEU A 16 -48.89 39.95 -1.85
N LEU A 17 -47.80 39.65 -1.15
CA LEU A 17 -47.86 39.04 0.18
C LEU A 17 -48.50 39.98 1.19
N LEU A 18 -48.13 41.25 1.19
CA LEU A 18 -48.71 42.28 2.05
C LEU A 18 -50.20 42.45 1.73
N TYR A 19 -50.60 42.49 0.46
CA TYR A 19 -51.99 42.55 0.06
C TYR A 19 -52.80 41.39 0.59
N ALA A 20 -52.30 40.13 0.42
CA ALA A 20 -52.91 38.94 0.94
C ALA A 20 -53.03 38.92 2.48
N CYS A 21 -51.97 39.35 3.16
CA CYS A 21 -51.99 39.50 4.64
C CYS A 21 -53.05 40.50 5.10
N GLY A 22 -53.21 41.64 4.41
CA GLY A 22 -54.24 42.63 4.71
C GLY A 22 -55.64 42.07 4.52
N TYR A 23 -55.90 41.33 3.47
CA TYR A 23 -57.17 40.65 3.25
C TYR A 23 -57.50 39.63 4.34
N VAL A 24 -56.53 38.76 4.70
CA VAL A 24 -56.71 37.76 5.76
C VAL A 24 -56.92 38.44 7.14
N THR A 25 -56.21 39.53 7.43
CA THR A 25 -56.41 40.27 8.67
C THR A 25 -57.82 40.86 8.76
N GLN A 26 -58.33 41.43 7.66
CA GLN A 26 -59.73 41.91 7.61
C GLN A 26 -60.71 40.76 7.81
N PHE A 27 -60.47 39.61 7.21
CA PHE A 27 -61.34 38.43 7.39
C PHE A 27 -61.36 37.99 8.85
N ILE A 28 -60.21 37.86 9.51
CA ILE A 28 -60.11 37.50 10.92
C ILE A 28 -60.79 38.57 11.80
N GLY A 29 -60.55 39.84 11.54
CA GLY A 29 -61.14 40.95 12.28
C GLY A 29 -62.66 40.99 12.12
N ASN A 30 -63.17 40.93 10.90
CA ASN A 30 -64.60 40.87 10.61
C ASN A 30 -65.28 39.69 11.28
N TYR A 31 -64.67 38.49 11.23
CA TYR A 31 -65.18 37.29 11.90
C TYR A 31 -65.21 37.44 13.42
N ALA A 32 -64.14 37.99 14.02
CA ALA A 32 -64.09 38.21 15.47
C ALA A 32 -65.09 39.28 15.94
N VAL A 33 -65.28 40.35 15.17
CA VAL A 33 -66.28 41.39 15.46
C VAL A 33 -67.71 40.82 15.31
N TRP A 34 -67.97 40.00 14.27
CA TRP A 34 -69.25 39.32 14.07
C TRP A 34 -69.55 38.36 15.22
N GLN A 35 -68.59 37.57 15.67
CA GLN A 35 -68.73 36.64 16.79
C GLN A 35 -68.99 37.38 18.13
N LYS A 36 -68.29 38.51 18.35
CA LYS A 36 -68.44 39.35 19.56
C LYS A 36 -69.82 40.04 19.64
N ASN A 37 -70.40 40.34 18.48
CA ASN A 37 -71.71 40.99 18.37
C ASN A 37 -72.86 39.97 18.43
N GLY A 38 -72.59 38.75 18.91
CA GLY A 38 -73.62 37.75 19.21
C GLY A 38 -74.10 36.96 18.01
N GLY A 39 -73.24 36.73 17.00
CA GLY A 39 -73.51 35.98 15.75
C GLY A 39 -74.79 35.16 15.79
N MET A 40 -75.92 35.70 15.32
CA MET A 40 -77.26 35.24 15.60
C MET A 40 -77.56 33.89 14.90
N PRO A 41 -78.33 33.01 15.54
CA PRO A 41 -78.90 31.86 14.91
C PRO A 41 -80.01 32.29 13.95
N GLY A 42 -79.66 32.78 12.76
CA GLY A 42 -80.61 33.30 11.77
C GLY A 42 -79.99 33.75 10.45
N GLY A 43 -78.79 33.34 10.13
CA GLY A 43 -78.40 33.32 8.73
C GLY A 43 -77.66 34.51 8.12
N THR A 44 -77.00 35.40 8.89
CA THR A 44 -76.07 36.35 8.27
C THR A 44 -74.65 35.89 8.43
N SER A 45 -73.99 35.52 7.31
CA SER A 45 -72.56 35.20 7.27
C SER A 45 -71.73 36.44 7.65
N PRO A 46 -70.54 36.27 8.23
CA PRO A 46 -69.65 37.38 8.50
C PRO A 46 -69.36 38.16 7.21
N PRO A 47 -69.31 39.52 7.28
CA PRO A 47 -69.08 40.30 6.09
C PRO A 47 -67.72 39.96 5.47
N PHE A 48 -67.71 39.63 4.18
CA PHE A 48 -66.47 39.37 3.43
C PHE A 48 -65.60 40.61 3.37
N PRO A 49 -64.23 40.44 3.44
CA PRO A 49 -63.32 41.57 3.31
C PRO A 49 -63.42 42.25 1.94
N SER A 50 -63.12 43.53 1.91
CA SER A 50 -62.99 44.29 0.65
C SER A 50 -61.75 43.82 -0.12
N LEU A 51 -61.93 43.56 -1.41
CA LEU A 51 -60.82 43.27 -2.34
C LEU A 51 -60.14 44.56 -2.85
N SER A 52 -60.58 45.73 -2.38
CA SER A 52 -59.91 46.99 -2.75
C SER A 52 -58.49 47.06 -2.21
N PRO A 53 -57.48 47.34 -3.06
CA PRO A 53 -56.08 47.42 -2.60
C PRO A 53 -55.85 48.40 -1.43
N PRO A 54 -56.44 49.61 -1.41
CA PRO A 54 -56.29 50.51 -0.26
C PRO A 54 -56.82 49.96 1.05
N ASP A 55 -57.91 49.20 1.02
CA ASP A 55 -58.53 48.61 2.20
C ASP A 55 -57.72 47.43 2.70
N CYS A 56 -57.21 46.59 1.80
CA CYS A 56 -56.30 45.51 2.16
C CYS A 56 -55.03 46.03 2.84
N PHE A 57 -54.42 47.10 2.32
CA PHE A 57 -53.24 47.67 2.96
C PHE A 57 -53.58 48.33 4.31
N LYS A 58 -54.78 48.96 4.49
CA LYS A 58 -55.25 49.41 5.80
C LYS A 58 -55.49 48.27 6.77
N GLY A 59 -55.98 47.16 6.27
CA GLY A 59 -56.21 45.95 7.07
C GLY A 59 -54.96 45.44 7.79
N ILE A 60 -53.75 45.63 7.22
CA ILE A 60 -52.52 45.27 7.87
C ILE A 60 -52.28 45.99 9.20
N LEU A 61 -52.84 47.22 9.35
CA LEU A 61 -52.71 48.03 10.56
C LEU A 61 -53.78 47.72 11.61
N TRP A 62 -54.72 46.83 11.35
CA TRP A 62 -55.81 46.50 12.26
C TRP A 62 -55.36 45.60 13.43
N PHE A 63 -54.99 46.24 14.54
CA PHE A 63 -54.59 45.61 15.79
C PHE A 63 -55.80 45.08 16.58
N PRO A 64 -55.75 43.88 17.23
CA PRO A 64 -54.63 42.91 17.31
C PRO A 64 -54.61 41.86 16.20
N TYR A 65 -55.54 41.88 15.24
CA TYR A 65 -55.74 40.80 14.26
C TYR A 65 -54.56 40.64 13.27
N ASN A 66 -53.83 41.73 13.04
CA ASN A 66 -52.61 41.67 12.26
C ASN A 66 -51.52 40.79 12.89
N LEU A 67 -51.45 40.68 14.21
CA LEU A 67 -50.52 39.81 14.91
C LEU A 67 -50.77 38.32 14.61
N TYR A 68 -52.05 37.92 14.55
CA TYR A 68 -52.42 36.55 14.20
C TYR A 68 -52.04 36.22 12.75
N CYS A 69 -52.26 37.16 11.83
CA CYS A 69 -51.87 36.96 10.45
C CYS A 69 -50.34 36.87 10.30
N MET A 70 -49.58 37.78 10.96
CA MET A 70 -48.12 37.76 10.97
C MET A 70 -47.56 36.49 11.59
N ALA A 71 -48.15 36.01 12.70
CA ALA A 71 -47.74 34.76 13.34
C ALA A 71 -48.00 33.53 12.42
N GLY A 72 -49.14 33.50 11.72
CA GLY A 72 -49.45 32.50 10.72
C GLY A 72 -48.49 32.50 9.55
N CYS A 73 -48.16 33.69 9.02
CA CYS A 73 -47.15 33.82 7.95
C CYS A 73 -45.75 33.40 8.41
N ALA A 74 -45.33 33.78 9.61
CA ALA A 74 -44.05 33.36 10.18
C ALA A 74 -43.97 31.82 10.38
N ALA A 75 -45.09 31.23 10.88
CA ALA A 75 -45.19 29.79 11.02
C ALA A 75 -45.13 29.06 9.66
N ALA A 76 -45.82 29.60 8.63
CA ALA A 76 -45.76 29.03 7.26
C ALA A 76 -44.36 29.10 6.65
N VAL A 77 -43.67 30.24 6.80
CA VAL A 77 -42.29 30.40 6.34
C VAL A 77 -41.35 29.46 7.10
N ALA A 78 -41.50 29.35 8.42
CA ALA A 78 -40.74 28.40 9.22
C ALA A 78 -41.00 26.94 8.81
N ALA A 79 -42.26 26.61 8.55
CA ALA A 79 -42.64 25.25 8.06
C ALA A 79 -42.06 24.95 6.67
N ILE A 80 -42.10 25.94 5.74
CA ILE A 80 -41.48 25.80 4.41
C ILE A 80 -39.96 25.66 4.53
N PHE A 81 -39.32 26.43 5.43
CA PHE A 81 -37.89 26.35 5.68
C PHE A 81 -37.50 24.99 6.31
N LEU A 82 -38.31 24.54 7.29
CA LEU A 82 -38.14 23.22 7.92
C LEU A 82 -38.36 22.08 6.91
N TYR A 83 -39.41 22.18 6.09
CA TYR A 83 -39.68 21.24 5.00
C TYR A 83 -38.52 21.19 3.99
N ARG A 84 -38.04 22.35 3.54
CA ARG A 84 -36.84 22.43 2.69
C ARG A 84 -35.63 21.81 3.37
N LYS A 85 -35.39 22.09 4.65
CA LYS A 85 -34.25 21.54 5.40
C LYS A 85 -34.38 20.02 5.67
N LEU A 86 -35.58 19.52 5.84
CA LEU A 86 -35.84 18.10 6.13
C LEU A 86 -36.05 17.25 4.86
N PHE A 87 -36.57 17.83 3.79
CA PHE A 87 -36.99 17.11 2.58
C PHE A 87 -36.33 17.61 1.29
N SER A 88 -35.53 18.68 1.31
CA SER A 88 -34.65 18.92 0.18
C SER A 88 -33.64 17.77 0.20
N GLN A 89 -33.82 16.84 -0.72
CA GLN A 89 -32.67 16.15 -1.29
C GLN A 89 -31.86 17.28 -1.96
N ASP A 90 -31.00 17.95 -1.18
CA ASP A 90 -30.01 18.83 -1.77
C ASP A 90 -29.28 17.97 -2.78
N ALA A 91 -29.44 18.26 -4.04
CA ALA A 91 -28.54 17.79 -5.05
C ALA A 91 -27.16 18.15 -4.51
N LEU A 92 -26.40 17.13 -4.06
CA LEU A 92 -25.11 17.34 -3.44
C LEU A 92 -24.26 18.07 -4.45
N THR A 93 -24.13 19.40 -4.26
CA THR A 93 -23.34 20.26 -5.11
C THR A 93 -21.88 20.09 -4.72
N ASP A 94 -21.06 19.72 -5.65
CA ASP A 94 -19.62 19.77 -5.50
C ASP A 94 -19.16 21.20 -5.86
N SER A 95 -19.04 22.03 -4.83
CA SER A 95 -18.70 23.45 -4.99
C SER A 95 -17.25 23.65 -5.45
N GLU A 96 -16.36 22.72 -5.13
CA GLU A 96 -14.94 22.77 -5.53
C GLU A 96 -14.78 22.56 -7.04
N ARG A 97 -15.57 21.66 -7.61
CA ARG A 97 -15.49 21.28 -9.03
C ARG A 97 -16.68 21.79 -9.86
N ASN A 98 -17.55 22.55 -9.23
CA ASN A 98 -18.66 23.27 -9.86
C ASN A 98 -19.62 22.39 -10.67
N PHE A 99 -20.06 21.27 -10.08
CA PHE A 99 -21.12 20.44 -10.65
C PHE A 99 -22.10 19.93 -9.59
N ASP A 100 -23.31 19.58 -10.04
CA ASP A 100 -24.38 19.03 -9.20
C ASP A 100 -24.55 17.54 -9.47
N PHE A 101 -24.61 16.72 -8.40
CA PHE A 101 -24.95 15.31 -8.52
C PHE A 101 -26.44 15.16 -8.84
N SER A 102 -26.76 14.21 -9.73
CA SER A 102 -28.13 13.81 -9.99
C SER A 102 -28.58 12.72 -9.01
N ALA A 103 -29.68 12.99 -8.27
CA ALA A 103 -30.27 12.01 -7.36
C ALA A 103 -30.76 10.72 -8.07
N LYS A 104 -30.97 10.75 -9.40
CA LYS A 104 -31.47 9.59 -10.15
C LYS A 104 -30.46 8.47 -10.35
N GLY A 105 -29.15 8.73 -10.22
CA GLY A 105 -28.09 7.71 -10.33
C GLY A 105 -28.05 6.91 -11.63
N THR A 106 -28.61 7.45 -12.74
CA THR A 106 -28.83 6.75 -14.00
C THR A 106 -27.56 6.15 -14.62
N TYR A 107 -26.43 6.84 -14.48
CA TYR A 107 -25.12 6.42 -15.03
C TYR A 107 -24.18 5.84 -13.97
N GLY A 108 -24.45 6.10 -12.70
CA GLY A 108 -23.67 5.64 -11.58
C GLY A 108 -24.07 6.37 -10.29
N THR A 109 -23.86 5.70 -9.16
CA THR A 109 -24.25 6.18 -7.82
C THR A 109 -23.03 6.59 -6.98
N SER A 110 -21.86 6.74 -7.59
CA SER A 110 -20.66 7.17 -6.89
C SER A 110 -20.80 8.61 -6.38
N GLY A 111 -20.15 8.89 -5.28
CA GLY A 111 -20.16 10.19 -4.62
C GLY A 111 -19.28 10.17 -3.40
N TRP A 112 -19.20 11.29 -2.70
CA TRP A 112 -18.48 11.38 -1.44
C TRP A 112 -19.25 10.67 -0.32
N MET A 113 -18.49 10.02 0.59
CA MET A 113 -19.06 9.39 1.77
C MET A 113 -19.69 10.46 2.68
N GLN A 114 -20.93 10.25 3.06
CA GLN A 114 -21.65 11.17 3.94
C GLN A 114 -21.25 11.00 5.40
N PRO A 115 -21.36 12.02 6.26
CA PRO A 115 -20.95 11.90 7.67
C PRO A 115 -21.57 10.71 8.41
N ARG A 116 -22.82 10.35 8.11
CA ARG A 116 -23.50 9.17 8.70
C ARG A 116 -22.90 7.85 8.21
N GLU A 117 -22.45 7.80 6.95
CA GLU A 117 -21.78 6.63 6.38
C GLU A 117 -20.40 6.48 7.00
N VAL A 118 -19.67 7.59 7.22
CA VAL A 118 -18.35 7.58 7.87
C VAL A 118 -18.43 7.00 9.28
N THR A 119 -19.31 7.53 10.13
CA THR A 119 -19.43 7.09 11.53
C THR A 119 -19.98 5.65 11.68
N ALA A 120 -20.55 5.07 10.63
CA ALA A 120 -20.97 3.67 10.63
C ALA A 120 -19.80 2.69 10.42
N VAL A 121 -18.67 3.14 9.88
CA VAL A 121 -17.57 2.27 9.43
C VAL A 121 -16.23 2.67 10.04
N LEU A 122 -16.03 3.94 10.34
CA LEU A 122 -14.79 4.52 10.86
C LEU A 122 -15.05 5.27 12.16
N ASP A 123 -14.07 5.30 13.03
CA ASP A 123 -14.09 6.07 14.26
C ASP A 123 -13.55 7.50 14.02
N ILE A 124 -14.27 8.48 14.56
CA ILE A 124 -13.85 9.88 14.58
C ILE A 124 -13.57 10.24 16.04
N VAL A 125 -12.29 10.42 16.38
CA VAL A 125 -11.85 10.64 17.76
C VAL A 125 -11.13 11.97 17.91
N SER A 126 -11.25 12.60 19.07
CA SER A 126 -10.53 13.86 19.37
C SER A 126 -9.12 13.59 19.86
N ASP A 127 -8.89 12.44 20.51
CA ASP A 127 -7.61 12.04 21.07
C ASP A 127 -7.28 10.59 20.67
N LEU A 128 -6.00 10.32 20.41
CA LEU A 128 -5.51 8.98 20.14
C LEU A 128 -5.18 8.25 21.45
N SER A 129 -5.66 7.02 21.58
CA SER A 129 -5.44 6.16 22.74
C SER A 129 -4.96 4.77 22.31
N PRO A 130 -4.50 3.91 23.23
CA PRO A 130 -4.18 2.52 22.91
C PRO A 130 -5.31 1.72 22.27
N HIS A 131 -6.58 2.11 22.53
CA HIS A 131 -7.74 1.47 21.93
C HIS A 131 -8.12 2.04 20.55
N THR A 132 -7.43 3.08 20.10
CA THR A 132 -7.67 3.66 18.78
C THR A 132 -7.01 2.78 17.71
N GLY A 133 -7.73 2.49 16.64
CA GLY A 133 -7.22 1.70 15.53
C GLY A 133 -6.23 2.48 14.63
N THR A 134 -6.07 2.02 13.40
CA THR A 134 -5.12 2.64 12.46
C THR A 134 -5.62 4.02 12.02
N VAL A 135 -4.78 5.03 12.16
CA VAL A 135 -5.08 6.41 11.73
C VAL A 135 -5.01 6.50 10.21
N LEU A 136 -6.05 7.10 9.60
CA LEU A 136 -6.15 7.34 8.15
C LEU A 136 -5.98 8.80 7.78
N GLY A 137 -6.19 9.73 8.71
CA GLY A 137 -6.08 11.16 8.47
C GLY A 137 -6.88 11.97 9.49
N ILE A 138 -7.20 13.21 9.09
CA ILE A 138 -7.99 14.16 9.88
C ILE A 138 -9.25 14.54 9.09
N LEU A 139 -10.40 14.46 9.74
CA LEU A 139 -11.69 14.88 9.21
C LEU A 139 -12.32 15.87 10.18
N ASP A 140 -12.66 17.08 9.72
CA ASP A 140 -13.26 18.14 10.53
C ASP A 140 -12.48 18.43 11.84
N GLY A 141 -11.14 18.41 11.76
CA GLY A 141 -10.25 18.68 12.90
C GLY A 141 -10.12 17.53 13.89
N LYS A 142 -10.68 16.36 13.61
CA LYS A 142 -10.59 15.15 14.44
C LYS A 142 -9.87 14.03 13.71
N PHE A 143 -9.27 13.10 14.47
CA PHE A 143 -8.59 11.94 13.91
C PHE A 143 -9.59 10.93 13.38
N LEU A 144 -9.38 10.49 12.15
CA LEU A 144 -10.16 9.44 11.50
C LEU A 144 -9.39 8.13 11.57
N CYS A 145 -10.01 7.10 12.13
CA CYS A 145 -9.34 5.84 12.41
C CYS A 145 -10.18 4.65 11.96
N ILE A 146 -9.52 3.56 11.61
CA ILE A 146 -10.17 2.25 11.45
C ILE A 146 -10.53 1.76 12.86
N PRO A 147 -11.76 1.30 13.14
CA PRO A 147 -12.11 0.73 14.45
C PRO A 147 -11.24 -0.47 14.81
N GLU A 148 -10.87 -0.61 16.08
CA GLU A 148 -10.12 -1.78 16.57
C GLU A 148 -10.87 -3.08 16.24
N LYS A 149 -12.19 -3.09 16.49
CA LYS A 149 -13.08 -4.21 16.14
C LYS A 149 -13.76 -3.92 14.80
N THR A 150 -13.13 -4.35 13.73
CA THR A 150 -13.65 -4.16 12.37
C THR A 150 -13.84 -5.49 11.64
N ARG A 151 -14.75 -5.51 10.65
CA ARG A 151 -14.86 -6.62 9.69
C ARG A 151 -13.82 -6.53 8.56
N MET A 152 -13.12 -5.42 8.43
CA MET A 152 -12.04 -5.24 7.46
C MET A 152 -10.85 -6.13 7.81
N ASN A 153 -10.04 -6.50 6.82
CA ASN A 153 -8.97 -7.48 7.00
C ASN A 153 -7.68 -6.92 7.61
N GLY A 154 -7.61 -5.62 7.90
CA GLY A 154 -6.42 -4.98 8.46
C GLY A 154 -5.26 -4.80 7.48
N ASN A 155 -5.38 -5.29 6.23
CA ASN A 155 -4.41 -5.03 5.18
C ASN A 155 -4.70 -3.70 4.50
N LEU A 156 -3.66 -2.92 4.27
CA LEU A 156 -3.75 -1.59 3.66
C LEU A 156 -2.86 -1.51 2.42
N ALA A 157 -3.34 -0.83 1.39
CA ALA A 157 -2.52 -0.37 0.28
C ALA A 157 -2.40 1.15 0.36
N VAL A 158 -1.16 1.66 0.34
CA VAL A 158 -0.89 3.09 0.46
C VAL A 158 -0.11 3.56 -0.75
N TYR A 159 -0.70 4.48 -1.49
CA TYR A 159 -0.13 5.06 -2.70
C TYR A 159 0.43 6.43 -2.40
N GLY A 160 1.67 6.69 -2.76
CA GLY A 160 2.20 8.02 -2.57
C GLY A 160 3.50 8.27 -3.34
N ALA A 161 3.49 9.22 -4.23
CA ALA A 161 4.69 9.67 -4.92
C ALA A 161 5.78 10.16 -3.95
N SER A 162 6.98 10.38 -4.44
CA SER A 162 8.03 11.02 -3.63
C SER A 162 7.55 12.39 -3.15
N GLY A 163 7.79 12.72 -1.87
CA GLY A 163 7.31 13.97 -1.26
C GLY A 163 5.84 13.99 -0.85
N SER A 164 5.06 12.93 -1.08
CA SER A 164 3.63 12.87 -0.69
C SER A 164 3.38 12.67 0.81
N MET A 165 4.42 12.74 1.65
CA MET A 165 4.35 12.56 3.11
C MET A 165 4.05 11.12 3.57
N LYS A 166 4.33 10.06 2.77
CA LYS A 166 4.09 8.65 3.16
C LYS A 166 4.62 8.32 4.56
N THR A 167 5.91 8.57 4.78
CA THR A 167 6.58 8.31 6.06
C THR A 167 5.94 9.10 7.20
N ARG A 168 5.67 10.40 6.99
CA ARG A 168 5.16 11.30 8.03
C ARG A 168 3.67 11.10 8.32
N SER A 169 2.85 10.92 7.28
CA SER A 169 1.39 10.87 7.47
C SER A 169 0.84 9.48 7.69
N PHE A 170 1.56 8.42 7.30
CA PHE A 170 1.09 7.05 7.45
C PHE A 170 2.06 6.16 8.23
N CYS A 171 3.30 5.96 7.75
CA CYS A 171 4.20 4.95 8.32
C CYS A 171 4.51 5.20 9.81
N MET A 172 4.91 6.44 10.17
CA MET A 172 5.18 6.79 11.57
C MET A 172 3.93 6.69 12.44
N ASN A 173 2.78 7.19 11.97
CA ASN A 173 1.52 7.06 12.70
C ASN A 173 1.14 5.59 12.93
N ARG A 174 1.37 4.73 11.92
CA ARG A 174 1.13 3.29 12.04
C ARG A 174 2.04 2.64 13.08
N ILE A 175 3.33 2.97 13.08
CA ILE A 175 4.30 2.49 14.06
C ILE A 175 3.90 2.90 15.49
N LEU A 176 3.64 4.19 15.69
CA LEU A 176 3.30 4.72 17.01
C LEU A 176 2.00 4.15 17.55
N GLN A 177 0.99 3.99 16.70
CA GLN A 177 -0.29 3.43 17.10
C GLN A 177 -0.22 1.92 17.34
N SER A 178 0.57 1.18 16.57
CA SER A 178 0.84 -0.24 16.83
C SER A 178 1.59 -0.45 18.14
N ALA A 179 2.58 0.41 18.43
CA ALA A 179 3.30 0.41 19.69
C ALA A 179 2.37 0.64 20.89
N ALA A 180 1.45 1.59 20.78
CA ALA A 180 0.46 1.86 21.81
C ALA A 180 -0.47 0.65 22.09
N ARG A 181 -0.72 -0.20 21.09
CA ARG A 181 -1.54 -1.41 21.22
C ARG A 181 -0.76 -2.66 21.61
N GLY A 182 0.56 -2.59 21.74
CA GLY A 182 1.40 -3.75 22.00
C GLY A 182 1.51 -4.72 20.82
N GLU A 183 1.27 -4.27 19.58
CA GLU A 183 1.43 -5.07 18.36
C GLU A 183 2.91 -5.18 18.00
N SER A 184 3.34 -6.35 17.57
CA SER A 184 4.67 -6.53 16.97
C SER A 184 4.72 -5.94 15.57
N LEU A 185 5.89 -5.43 15.19
CA LEU A 185 6.14 -4.78 13.91
C LEU A 185 7.32 -5.46 13.21
N ILE A 186 7.13 -5.76 11.91
CA ILE A 186 8.21 -6.07 10.97
C ILE A 186 8.19 -4.99 9.91
N ILE A 187 9.23 -4.14 9.91
CA ILE A 187 9.28 -2.90 9.14
C ILE A 187 10.35 -3.05 8.07
N CYS A 188 9.97 -3.06 6.79
CA CYS A 188 10.90 -2.92 5.68
C CYS A 188 11.00 -1.46 5.30
N ASN A 189 12.20 -0.89 5.43
CA ASN A 189 12.43 0.55 5.34
C ASN A 189 13.75 0.85 4.58
N PRO A 190 13.69 1.46 3.39
CA PRO A 190 14.86 2.04 2.78
C PRO A 190 15.39 3.21 3.63
N LYS A 191 16.70 3.40 3.71
CA LYS A 191 17.35 4.58 4.34
C LYS A 191 17.35 4.64 5.87
N SER A 192 16.94 3.60 6.58
CA SER A 192 16.92 3.53 8.07
C SER A 192 16.10 4.61 8.79
N GLU A 193 15.39 5.51 8.10
CA GLU A 193 14.68 6.65 8.73
C GLU A 193 13.69 6.20 9.81
N LEU A 194 12.92 5.13 9.56
CA LEU A 194 11.95 4.62 10.53
C LEU A 194 12.63 4.02 11.75
N TYR A 195 13.76 3.31 11.55
CA TYR A 195 14.59 2.81 12.67
C TYR A 195 15.10 3.97 13.51
N GLU A 196 15.72 4.95 12.87
CA GLU A 196 16.34 6.08 13.57
C GLU A 196 15.34 6.88 14.42
N LYS A 197 14.11 7.03 13.93
CA LYS A 197 13.06 7.80 14.61
C LYS A 197 12.28 7.03 15.67
N SER A 198 12.20 5.70 15.59
CA SER A 198 11.28 4.94 16.45
C SER A 198 11.92 3.86 17.30
N SER A 199 13.15 3.42 17.01
CA SER A 199 13.78 2.28 17.70
C SER A 199 13.96 2.51 19.20
N GLU A 200 14.38 3.71 19.63
CA GLU A 200 14.53 4.04 21.05
C GLU A 200 13.18 4.04 21.78
N TYR A 201 12.17 4.64 21.18
CA TYR A 201 10.82 4.62 21.73
C TYR A 201 10.28 3.18 21.90
N MET A 202 10.57 2.30 20.94
CA MET A 202 10.21 0.88 21.06
C MET A 202 10.95 0.20 22.21
N ARG A 203 12.26 0.49 22.39
CA ARG A 203 13.03 -0.04 23.53
C ARG A 203 12.48 0.45 24.87
N ASP A 204 12.13 1.74 24.97
CA ASP A 204 11.52 2.34 26.17
C ASP A 204 10.19 1.67 26.55
N LEU A 205 9.43 1.18 25.57
CA LEU A 205 8.20 0.41 25.78
C LEU A 205 8.44 -1.08 26.09
N GLY A 206 9.69 -1.55 26.15
CA GLY A 206 10.02 -2.94 26.42
C GLY A 206 9.94 -3.89 25.24
N TYR A 207 9.90 -3.37 24.02
CA TYR A 207 9.95 -4.20 22.81
C TYR A 207 11.33 -4.84 22.62
N THR A 208 11.34 -6.06 22.09
CA THR A 208 12.57 -6.63 21.53
C THR A 208 12.82 -5.96 20.17
N VAL A 209 13.83 -5.09 20.13
CA VAL A 209 14.20 -4.36 18.91
C VAL A 209 15.36 -5.09 18.24
N ARG A 210 15.21 -5.41 16.95
CA ARG A 210 16.25 -5.99 16.10
C ARG A 210 16.33 -5.22 14.78
N VAL A 211 17.55 -5.13 14.21
CA VAL A 211 17.77 -4.48 12.92
C VAL A 211 18.61 -5.38 12.02
N PHE A 212 18.03 -5.77 10.89
CA PHE A 212 18.76 -6.44 9.81
C PHE A 212 19.09 -5.40 8.76
N ASN A 213 20.32 -4.88 8.82
CA ASN A 213 20.76 -3.72 8.04
C ASN A 213 21.60 -4.18 6.85
N LEU A 214 21.02 -4.16 5.66
CA LEU A 214 21.68 -4.55 4.40
C LEU A 214 22.39 -3.37 3.71
N VAL A 215 22.23 -2.14 4.23
CA VAL A 215 22.93 -0.95 3.74
C VAL A 215 24.27 -0.76 4.46
N SER A 216 24.28 -0.95 5.77
CA SER A 216 25.47 -0.87 6.62
C SER A 216 25.55 -2.15 7.46
N PRO A 217 26.02 -3.25 6.86
CA PRO A 217 26.04 -4.58 7.52
C PRO A 217 26.88 -4.61 8.81
N GLU A 218 27.84 -3.70 8.96
CA GLU A 218 28.60 -3.49 10.20
C GLU A 218 27.71 -3.07 11.38
N ASN A 219 26.53 -2.53 11.13
CA ASN A 219 25.56 -2.11 12.13
C ASN A 219 24.28 -2.96 12.06
N SER A 220 24.43 -4.25 11.84
CA SER A 220 23.34 -5.20 11.66
C SER A 220 23.37 -6.28 12.74
N ASP A 221 22.19 -6.62 13.28
CA ASP A 221 22.00 -7.91 13.93
C ASP A 221 22.12 -9.02 12.89
N SER A 222 22.51 -10.20 13.33
CA SER A 222 22.70 -11.36 12.45
C SER A 222 21.43 -12.22 12.34
N TRP A 223 21.17 -12.71 11.14
CA TRP A 223 20.10 -13.66 10.84
C TRP A 223 20.60 -14.78 9.95
N ASN A 224 20.68 -15.99 10.51
CA ASN A 224 21.06 -17.18 9.76
C ASN A 224 19.86 -17.73 8.97
N CYS A 225 19.77 -17.32 7.71
CA CYS A 225 18.66 -17.71 6.83
C CYS A 225 18.62 -19.23 6.56
N LEU A 226 19.74 -19.95 6.65
CA LEU A 226 19.79 -21.40 6.42
C LEU A 226 19.10 -22.19 7.54
N LYS A 227 19.14 -21.71 8.78
CA LYS A 227 18.43 -22.30 9.91
C LYS A 227 16.93 -22.43 9.71
N GLU A 228 16.35 -21.55 8.87
CA GLU A 228 14.91 -21.57 8.62
C GLU A 228 14.45 -22.80 7.84
N ILE A 229 15.38 -23.58 7.27
CA ILE A 229 15.10 -24.77 6.45
C ILE A 229 14.78 -25.98 7.33
N GLU A 230 15.46 -26.13 8.48
CA GLU A 230 15.22 -27.21 9.46
C GLU A 230 15.25 -28.63 8.84
N GLY A 231 16.12 -28.90 7.89
CA GLY A 231 16.22 -30.18 7.19
C GLY A 231 15.05 -30.50 6.25
N GLN A 232 14.10 -29.60 6.07
CA GLN A 232 12.90 -29.84 5.27
C GLN A 232 13.14 -29.54 3.78
N GLU A 233 13.00 -30.55 2.93
CA GLU A 233 13.18 -30.41 1.47
C GLU A 233 12.30 -29.33 0.85
N LEU A 234 11.07 -29.18 1.35
CA LEU A 234 10.13 -28.16 0.86
C LEU A 234 10.59 -26.75 1.22
N MET A 235 11.19 -26.56 2.40
CA MET A 235 11.76 -25.28 2.81
C MET A 235 13.02 -24.96 2.00
N ALA A 236 13.87 -25.94 1.76
CA ALA A 236 15.03 -25.78 0.88
C ALA A 236 14.61 -25.41 -0.54
N GLN A 237 13.55 -26.02 -1.08
CA GLN A 237 13.01 -25.65 -2.39
C GLN A 237 12.54 -24.19 -2.43
N LEU A 238 11.82 -23.76 -1.42
CA LEU A 238 11.34 -22.38 -1.32
C LEU A 238 12.51 -21.38 -1.17
N PHE A 239 13.49 -21.72 -0.34
CA PHE A 239 14.70 -20.93 -0.14
C PHE A 239 15.41 -20.66 -1.46
N VAL A 240 15.64 -21.72 -2.21
CA VAL A 240 16.31 -21.65 -3.53
C VAL A 240 15.47 -20.88 -4.55
N ASP A 241 14.16 -21.12 -4.58
CA ASP A 241 13.24 -20.42 -5.49
C ASP A 241 13.24 -18.90 -5.27
N VAL A 242 13.29 -18.45 -4.00
CA VAL A 242 13.40 -17.02 -3.66
C VAL A 242 14.73 -16.44 -4.14
N ILE A 243 15.85 -17.14 -3.94
CA ILE A 243 17.16 -16.66 -4.40
C ILE A 243 17.18 -16.53 -5.92
N ILE A 244 16.84 -17.59 -6.65
CA ILE A 244 16.89 -17.61 -8.12
C ILE A 244 16.00 -16.51 -8.72
N LYS A 245 14.78 -16.34 -8.20
CA LYS A 245 13.85 -15.31 -8.69
C LYS A 245 14.35 -13.87 -8.44
N ASN A 246 14.97 -13.62 -7.30
CA ASN A 246 15.41 -12.27 -6.94
C ASN A 246 16.83 -11.92 -7.42
N THR A 247 17.60 -12.88 -7.90
CA THR A 247 18.95 -12.66 -8.45
C THR A 247 19.00 -12.72 -9.98
N ASN A 248 17.86 -12.79 -10.66
CA ASN A 248 17.79 -12.83 -12.11
C ASN A 248 17.92 -11.43 -12.70
N SER A 249 19.12 -11.03 -13.16
CA SER A 249 19.45 -9.71 -13.63
C SER A 249 18.91 -9.36 -15.03
N THR A 250 18.55 -10.37 -15.85
CA THR A 250 18.19 -10.16 -17.26
C THR A 250 16.69 -10.03 -17.53
N GLY A 251 15.84 -10.24 -16.53
CA GLY A 251 14.38 -10.20 -16.70
C GLY A 251 13.81 -11.30 -17.62
N LYS A 252 14.66 -12.03 -18.33
CA LYS A 252 14.32 -13.23 -19.12
C LYS A 252 14.87 -14.44 -18.41
N SER A 253 14.00 -15.20 -17.76
CA SER A 253 14.34 -16.49 -17.18
C SER A 253 14.63 -17.47 -18.31
N ASP A 254 15.86 -17.92 -18.42
CA ASP A 254 16.17 -19.11 -19.19
C ASP A 254 15.91 -20.32 -18.30
N ARG A 255 14.75 -20.93 -18.48
CA ARG A 255 14.27 -22.04 -17.64
C ARG A 255 15.25 -23.21 -17.53
N PHE A 256 16.08 -23.39 -18.54
CA PHE A 256 17.06 -24.46 -18.56
C PHE A 256 18.17 -24.22 -17.53
N TRP A 257 18.79 -23.03 -17.59
CA TRP A 257 19.85 -22.63 -16.65
C TRP A 257 19.32 -22.48 -15.23
N ASP A 258 18.19 -21.77 -15.05
CA ASP A 258 17.56 -21.60 -13.75
C ASP A 258 17.27 -22.96 -13.08
N SER A 259 16.80 -23.97 -13.86
CA SER A 259 16.54 -25.32 -13.34
C SER A 259 17.81 -26.05 -12.89
N GLY A 260 18.90 -25.91 -13.64
CA GLY A 260 20.21 -26.49 -13.26
C GLY A 260 20.75 -25.85 -11.98
N GLU A 261 20.73 -24.54 -11.90
CA GLU A 261 21.15 -23.77 -10.73
C GLU A 261 20.29 -24.07 -9.50
N MET A 262 18.97 -24.19 -9.66
CA MET A 262 18.05 -24.58 -8.58
C MET A 262 18.39 -25.97 -8.02
N ASN A 263 18.65 -26.95 -8.87
CA ASN A 263 18.97 -28.29 -8.42
C ASN A 263 20.31 -28.35 -7.67
N LEU A 264 21.34 -27.71 -8.20
CA LEU A 264 22.63 -27.64 -7.52
C LEU A 264 22.53 -26.88 -6.19
N LEU A 265 21.93 -25.70 -6.18
CA LEU A 265 21.79 -24.91 -4.96
C LEU A 265 20.96 -25.64 -3.89
N LYS A 266 19.86 -26.32 -4.28
CA LYS A 266 19.06 -27.14 -3.36
C LYS A 266 19.87 -28.26 -2.76
N ALA A 267 20.68 -28.93 -3.57
CA ALA A 267 21.55 -30.02 -3.10
C ALA A 267 22.57 -29.49 -2.07
N LEU A 268 23.26 -28.40 -2.39
CA LEU A 268 24.28 -27.80 -1.50
C LEU A 268 23.67 -27.28 -0.20
N VAL A 269 22.52 -26.61 -0.28
CA VAL A 269 21.78 -26.12 0.89
C VAL A 269 21.40 -27.27 1.83
N LEU A 270 20.80 -28.35 1.31
CA LEU A 270 20.43 -29.52 2.10
C LEU A 270 21.66 -30.27 2.62
N TYR A 271 22.75 -30.28 1.87
CA TYR A 271 24.01 -30.87 2.30
C TYR A 271 24.57 -30.15 3.51
N VAL A 272 24.70 -28.81 3.45
CA VAL A 272 25.23 -27.99 4.58
C VAL A 272 24.31 -28.09 5.79
N ASP A 273 22.99 -27.96 5.58
CA ASP A 273 22.01 -27.97 6.67
C ASP A 273 21.96 -29.29 7.44
N LEU A 274 22.17 -30.44 6.77
CA LEU A 274 22.05 -31.77 7.37
C LEU A 274 23.38 -32.41 7.79
N THR A 275 24.51 -31.97 7.22
CA THR A 275 25.81 -32.65 7.46
C THR A 275 26.80 -31.79 8.27
N TYR A 276 26.69 -30.46 8.24
CA TYR A 276 27.64 -29.61 8.95
C TYR A 276 27.29 -29.48 10.44
N PRO A 277 28.28 -29.18 11.31
CA PRO A 277 28.02 -28.77 12.69
C PRO A 277 27.13 -27.52 12.74
N SER A 278 26.40 -27.35 13.84
CA SER A 278 25.40 -26.28 13.94
C SER A 278 25.99 -24.87 13.77
N GLU A 279 27.23 -24.67 14.19
CA GLU A 279 27.98 -23.41 14.11
C GLU A 279 28.40 -23.06 12.66
N GLU A 280 28.55 -24.07 11.81
CA GLU A 280 28.98 -23.93 10.41
C GLU A 280 27.80 -23.99 9.43
N ARG A 281 26.57 -24.21 9.90
CA ARG A 281 25.37 -24.25 9.05
C ARG A 281 24.94 -22.86 8.66
N ASN A 282 25.52 -22.31 7.60
CA ASN A 282 25.18 -21.00 7.09
C ASN A 282 25.37 -20.93 5.55
N ILE A 283 24.79 -19.89 4.94
CA ILE A 283 24.85 -19.75 3.49
C ILE A 283 26.26 -19.41 2.98
N GLY A 284 27.13 -18.86 3.83
CA GLY A 284 28.54 -18.62 3.50
C GLY A 284 29.29 -19.93 3.20
N GLU A 285 28.97 -21.01 3.94
CA GLU A 285 29.52 -22.35 3.66
C GLU A 285 28.99 -22.94 2.36
N VAL A 286 27.71 -22.72 2.03
CA VAL A 286 27.17 -23.07 0.72
C VAL A 286 27.94 -22.37 -0.40
N TYR A 287 28.23 -21.08 -0.25
CA TYR A 287 29.04 -20.32 -1.20
C TYR A 287 30.49 -20.83 -1.27
N SER A 288 31.08 -21.21 -0.13
CA SER A 288 32.42 -21.79 -0.05
C SER A 288 32.52 -23.09 -0.84
N LEU A 289 31.52 -23.97 -0.78
CA LEU A 289 31.45 -25.19 -1.60
C LEU A 289 31.44 -24.89 -3.11
N ILE A 290 30.70 -23.86 -3.52
CA ILE A 290 30.61 -23.45 -4.95
C ILE A 290 31.96 -22.91 -5.46
N THR A 291 32.71 -22.20 -4.63
CA THR A 291 33.90 -21.46 -5.06
C THR A 291 35.22 -22.21 -4.81
N GLN A 292 35.26 -23.08 -3.82
CA GLN A 292 36.48 -23.74 -3.39
C GLN A 292 36.58 -25.22 -3.84
N CYS A 293 35.45 -25.89 -4.12
CA CYS A 293 35.44 -27.26 -4.56
C CYS A 293 35.45 -27.36 -6.08
N SER A 294 36.29 -28.23 -6.62
CA SER A 294 36.19 -28.68 -8.01
C SER A 294 34.97 -29.57 -8.22
N GLU A 295 34.49 -29.72 -9.47
CA GLU A 295 33.37 -30.59 -9.79
C GLU A 295 33.60 -32.04 -9.28
N SER A 296 34.81 -32.58 -9.42
CA SER A 296 35.16 -33.92 -8.93
C SER A 296 35.14 -33.99 -7.40
N GLN A 297 35.47 -32.93 -6.69
CA GLN A 297 35.37 -32.89 -5.24
C GLN A 297 33.90 -32.85 -4.79
N LEU A 298 33.06 -32.05 -5.47
CA LEU A 298 31.61 -32.04 -5.22
C LEU A 298 31.01 -33.43 -5.47
N ASP A 299 31.33 -34.10 -6.61
CA ASP A 299 30.86 -35.45 -6.90
C ASP A 299 31.25 -36.42 -5.77
N SER A 300 32.48 -36.34 -5.27
CA SER A 300 32.97 -37.22 -4.18
C SER A 300 32.20 -36.98 -2.87
N LEU A 301 31.85 -35.73 -2.54
CA LEU A 301 31.05 -35.39 -1.34
C LEU A 301 29.65 -35.99 -1.41
N PHE A 302 28.99 -35.88 -2.56
CA PHE A 302 27.64 -36.43 -2.73
C PHE A 302 27.59 -37.92 -2.92
N ASP A 303 28.64 -38.57 -3.49
CA ASP A 303 28.69 -40.01 -3.71
C ASP A 303 28.72 -40.79 -2.39
N VAL A 304 29.35 -40.26 -1.36
CA VAL A 304 29.40 -40.88 -0.03
C VAL A 304 28.03 -40.86 0.67
N LEU A 305 27.12 -39.97 0.29
CA LEU A 305 25.80 -39.85 0.93
C LEU A 305 24.93 -41.08 0.61
N PRO A 306 24.13 -41.56 1.58
CA PRO A 306 23.15 -42.61 1.35
C PRO A 306 22.09 -42.15 0.33
N LEU A 307 21.51 -43.08 -0.41
CA LEU A 307 20.46 -42.80 -1.41
C LEU A 307 19.22 -42.12 -0.80
N SER A 308 18.97 -42.36 0.48
CA SER A 308 17.86 -41.73 1.22
C SER A 308 18.13 -40.30 1.64
N HIS A 309 19.34 -39.77 1.45
CA HIS A 309 19.68 -38.41 1.84
C HIS A 309 18.98 -37.40 0.93
N PRO A 310 18.26 -36.39 1.49
CA PRO A 310 17.46 -35.43 0.69
C PRO A 310 18.26 -34.67 -0.37
N ALA A 311 19.54 -34.39 -0.12
CA ALA A 311 20.44 -33.70 -1.04
C ALA A 311 20.81 -34.53 -2.28
N LYS A 312 20.68 -35.86 -2.21
CA LYS A 312 21.15 -36.79 -3.28
C LYS A 312 20.33 -36.64 -4.58
N ALA A 313 19.00 -36.53 -4.45
CA ALA A 313 18.12 -36.49 -5.63
C ALA A 313 18.35 -35.21 -6.48
N PRO A 314 18.34 -33.99 -5.90
CA PRO A 314 18.62 -32.77 -6.68
C PRO A 314 20.05 -32.74 -7.23
N TYR A 315 21.04 -33.27 -6.49
CA TYR A 315 22.41 -33.39 -7.01
C TYR A 315 22.51 -34.34 -8.21
N SER A 316 21.84 -35.48 -8.16
CA SER A 316 21.82 -36.45 -9.26
C SER A 316 21.22 -35.87 -10.55
N LEU A 317 20.26 -34.95 -10.45
CA LEU A 317 19.73 -34.24 -11.62
C LEU A 317 20.77 -33.29 -12.23
N TYR A 318 21.51 -32.58 -11.41
CA TYR A 318 22.63 -31.74 -11.85
C TYR A 318 23.75 -32.55 -12.45
N GLN A 319 24.14 -33.67 -11.82
CA GLN A 319 25.24 -34.55 -12.24
C GLN A 319 25.03 -35.19 -13.62
N ARG A 320 23.78 -35.36 -14.08
CA ARG A 320 23.44 -35.88 -15.41
C ARG A 320 23.69 -34.91 -16.55
N ALA A 321 23.90 -33.64 -16.27
CA ALA A 321 24.22 -32.66 -17.30
C ALA A 321 25.65 -32.87 -17.85
N SER A 322 25.91 -32.41 -19.06
CA SER A 322 27.27 -32.43 -19.63
C SER A 322 28.21 -31.53 -18.83
N ASP A 323 29.51 -31.78 -18.88
CA ASP A 323 30.53 -31.05 -18.13
C ASP A 323 30.49 -29.55 -18.45
N SER A 324 30.23 -29.15 -19.70
CA SER A 324 30.08 -27.75 -20.08
C SER A 324 28.86 -27.08 -19.43
N VAL A 325 27.75 -27.81 -19.29
CA VAL A 325 26.54 -27.30 -18.62
C VAL A 325 26.78 -27.23 -17.11
N ARG A 326 27.40 -28.21 -16.51
CA ARG A 326 27.73 -28.23 -15.08
C ARG A 326 28.63 -27.08 -14.69
N SER A 327 29.68 -26.81 -15.46
CA SER A 327 30.58 -25.69 -15.25
C SER A 327 29.85 -24.36 -15.40
N GLY A 328 28.93 -24.23 -16.38
CA GLY A 328 28.09 -23.06 -16.56
C GLY A 328 27.15 -22.81 -15.37
N VAL A 329 26.53 -23.87 -14.82
CA VAL A 329 25.66 -23.79 -13.62
C VAL A 329 26.43 -23.34 -12.38
N ILE A 330 27.64 -23.89 -12.14
CA ILE A 330 28.50 -23.46 -11.03
C ILE A 330 28.86 -22.00 -11.17
N SER A 331 29.29 -21.56 -12.36
CA SER A 331 29.64 -20.18 -12.63
C SER A 331 28.45 -19.24 -12.44
N GLY A 332 27.27 -19.63 -12.90
CA GLY A 332 26.04 -18.86 -12.72
C GLY A 332 25.68 -18.69 -11.25
N LEU A 333 25.70 -19.77 -10.46
CA LEU A 333 25.47 -19.72 -9.03
C LEU A 333 26.52 -18.91 -8.28
N GLY A 334 27.79 -19.03 -8.64
CA GLY A 334 28.87 -18.24 -8.08
C GLY A 334 28.64 -16.72 -8.30
N SER A 335 28.14 -16.35 -9.47
CA SER A 335 27.77 -14.97 -9.79
C SER A 335 26.54 -14.49 -9.00
N ARG A 336 25.50 -15.32 -8.88
CA ARG A 336 24.29 -14.96 -8.11
C ARG A 336 24.55 -14.75 -6.61
N LEU A 337 25.47 -15.53 -6.06
CA LEU A 337 25.82 -15.51 -4.62
C LEU A 337 27.12 -14.74 -4.33
N GLN A 338 27.64 -13.97 -5.29
CA GLN A 338 28.90 -13.23 -5.14
C GLN A 338 28.95 -12.28 -3.94
N VAL A 339 27.82 -11.85 -3.42
CA VAL A 339 27.75 -10.99 -2.21
C VAL A 339 28.40 -11.66 -1.00
N PHE A 340 28.43 -13.00 -0.96
CA PHE A 340 29.10 -13.80 0.08
C PHE A 340 30.61 -13.88 -0.07
N GLN A 341 31.24 -13.14 -1.00
CA GLN A 341 32.68 -12.86 -0.98
C GLN A 341 33.03 -11.94 0.20
N SER A 342 32.10 -11.09 0.62
CA SER A 342 32.29 -10.20 1.75
C SER A 342 32.22 -10.97 3.07
N ASP A 343 33.28 -10.91 3.89
CA ASP A 343 33.31 -11.52 5.22
C ASP A 343 32.28 -10.93 6.15
N LEU A 344 31.92 -9.66 5.95
CA LEU A 344 30.89 -8.99 6.74
C LEU A 344 29.50 -9.56 6.47
N ILE A 345 29.17 -9.82 5.18
CA ILE A 345 27.90 -10.46 4.79
C ILE A 345 27.83 -11.90 5.31
N LYS A 346 28.96 -12.65 5.26
CA LYS A 346 29.02 -13.96 5.88
C LYS A 346 28.71 -13.91 7.37
N LYS A 347 29.27 -12.93 8.12
CA LYS A 347 29.05 -12.77 9.56
C LYS A 347 27.60 -12.48 9.91
N ILE A 348 26.93 -11.51 9.23
CA ILE A 348 25.53 -11.17 9.50
C ILE A 348 24.55 -12.28 9.11
N THR A 349 25.01 -13.29 8.37
CA THR A 349 24.21 -14.46 7.98
C THR A 349 24.66 -15.76 8.62
N ALA A 350 25.67 -15.72 9.49
CA ALA A 350 26.20 -16.90 10.19
C ALA A 350 25.62 -17.08 11.60
N TYR A 351 25.43 -15.99 12.34
CA TYR A 351 24.86 -16.03 13.68
C TYR A 351 23.32 -15.90 13.63
N ASP A 352 22.65 -16.16 14.75
CA ASP A 352 21.20 -16.21 14.84
C ASP A 352 20.69 -15.38 16.02
N GLU A 353 20.64 -14.07 15.82
CA GLU A 353 20.13 -13.12 16.80
C GLU A 353 18.66 -12.74 16.56
N ILE A 354 18.13 -13.04 15.37
CA ILE A 354 16.77 -12.70 14.96
C ILE A 354 15.93 -13.96 14.79
N SER A 355 14.99 -14.19 15.71
CA SER A 355 14.01 -15.27 15.59
C SER A 355 12.75 -14.76 14.92
N LEU A 356 12.35 -15.39 13.79
CA LEU A 356 11.19 -14.96 13.01
C LEU A 356 9.84 -15.32 13.65
N GLU A 357 9.81 -16.22 14.64
CA GLU A 357 8.60 -16.60 15.36
C GLU A 357 8.32 -15.71 16.57
N LEU A 358 9.35 -15.09 17.12
CA LEU A 358 9.28 -14.31 18.36
C LEU A 358 8.27 -13.15 18.30
N PRO A 359 8.08 -12.42 17.16
CA PRO A 359 7.08 -11.37 17.06
C PRO A 359 5.63 -11.83 17.32
N GLY A 360 5.34 -13.11 17.07
CA GLY A 360 4.03 -13.69 17.38
C GLY A 360 3.82 -14.01 18.87
N GLN A 361 4.89 -14.05 19.65
CA GLN A 361 4.90 -14.49 21.05
C GLN A 361 4.93 -13.31 22.05
N ARG A 362 5.73 -12.30 21.76
CA ARG A 362 5.91 -11.10 22.57
C ARG A 362 6.13 -9.86 21.69
N PRO A 363 5.91 -8.65 22.20
CA PRO A 363 6.10 -7.42 21.43
C PRO A 363 7.53 -7.29 20.90
N CYS A 364 7.65 -7.23 19.56
CA CYS A 364 8.91 -7.07 18.85
C CYS A 364 8.81 -5.95 17.82
N ALA A 365 9.92 -5.27 17.57
CA ALA A 365 10.07 -4.30 16.48
C ALA A 365 11.30 -4.69 15.65
N TYR A 366 11.08 -5.34 14.51
CA TYR A 366 12.13 -5.77 13.59
C TYR A 366 12.22 -4.80 12.43
N TYR A 367 13.40 -4.26 12.21
CA TYR A 367 13.69 -3.32 11.13
C TYR A 367 14.57 -4.00 10.09
N LEU A 368 14.04 -4.15 8.90
CA LEU A 368 14.75 -4.62 7.72
C LEU A 368 15.13 -3.39 6.89
N VAL A 369 16.40 -3.00 6.94
CA VAL A 369 16.91 -1.84 6.21
C VAL A 369 17.48 -2.29 4.87
N THR A 370 16.87 -1.80 3.78
CA THR A 370 17.23 -2.12 2.39
C THR A 370 17.76 -0.89 1.67
N SER A 371 18.42 -1.07 0.53
CA SER A 371 18.84 0.04 -0.32
C SER A 371 17.72 0.43 -1.29
N ASP A 372 17.56 1.73 -1.53
CA ASP A 372 16.72 2.28 -2.60
C ASP A 372 17.47 2.49 -3.92
N GLN A 373 18.80 2.30 -3.91
CA GLN A 373 19.69 2.54 -5.05
C GLN A 373 20.24 1.26 -5.66
N ASP A 374 20.34 0.19 -4.86
CA ASP A 374 21.00 -1.05 -5.24
C ASP A 374 20.15 -2.26 -4.84
N SER A 375 19.88 -3.13 -5.80
CA SER A 375 19.10 -4.36 -5.63
C SER A 375 19.93 -5.58 -5.25
N THR A 376 21.23 -5.42 -4.99
CA THR A 376 22.17 -6.54 -4.72
C THR A 376 21.71 -7.42 -3.58
N PHE A 377 21.08 -6.85 -2.56
CA PHE A 377 20.60 -7.55 -1.37
C PHE A 377 19.08 -7.82 -1.35
N ASP A 378 18.37 -7.52 -2.44
CA ASP A 378 16.91 -7.73 -2.54
C ASP A 378 16.52 -9.17 -2.20
N PHE A 379 17.33 -10.16 -2.59
CA PHE A 379 17.06 -11.56 -2.30
C PHE A 379 17.09 -11.88 -0.80
N LEU A 380 18.00 -11.28 -0.02
CA LEU A 380 18.05 -11.46 1.44
C LEU A 380 16.83 -10.83 2.12
N ALA A 381 16.44 -9.63 1.68
CA ALA A 381 15.22 -8.98 2.16
C ALA A 381 13.97 -9.81 1.84
N SER A 382 13.89 -10.31 0.61
CA SER A 382 12.80 -11.19 0.17
C SER A 382 12.76 -12.51 0.95
N LEU A 383 13.93 -13.11 1.22
CA LEU A 383 14.04 -14.31 2.07
C LEU A 383 13.50 -14.01 3.47
N PHE A 384 13.99 -12.95 4.10
CA PHE A 384 13.58 -12.56 5.44
C PHE A 384 12.05 -12.44 5.55
N LEU A 385 11.43 -11.64 4.68
CA LEU A 385 9.98 -11.43 4.69
C LEU A 385 9.21 -12.71 4.33
N SER A 386 9.69 -13.48 3.36
CA SER A 386 9.06 -14.74 2.96
C SER A 386 9.05 -15.76 4.09
N PHE A 387 10.17 -15.93 4.78
CA PHE A 387 10.27 -16.84 5.92
C PHE A 387 9.55 -16.30 7.15
N ALA A 388 9.53 -14.99 7.39
CA ALA A 388 8.76 -14.39 8.46
C ALA A 388 7.26 -14.75 8.35
N PHE A 389 6.66 -14.61 7.17
CA PHE A 389 5.28 -15.04 6.96
C PHE A 389 5.08 -16.54 7.18
N ILE A 390 6.00 -17.38 6.70
CA ILE A 390 5.87 -18.83 6.84
C ILE A 390 5.97 -19.24 8.30
N LYS A 391 6.99 -18.76 9.00
CA LYS A 391 7.26 -19.13 10.40
C LYS A 391 6.16 -18.65 11.32
N LEU A 392 5.68 -17.41 11.15
CA LEU A 392 4.57 -16.88 11.94
C LEU A 392 3.27 -17.66 11.71
N VAL A 393 2.94 -18.00 10.45
CA VAL A 393 1.75 -18.80 10.15
C VAL A 393 1.87 -20.22 10.73
N ARG A 394 3.02 -20.88 10.54
CA ARG A 394 3.27 -22.22 11.09
C ARG A 394 3.23 -22.23 12.61
N TYR A 395 3.85 -21.24 13.24
CA TYR A 395 3.83 -21.10 14.69
C TYR A 395 2.38 -20.90 15.20
N ALA A 396 1.59 -20.07 14.54
CA ALA A 396 0.19 -19.87 14.88
C ALA A 396 -0.60 -21.18 14.76
N ASP A 397 -0.46 -21.89 13.64
CA ASP A 397 -1.21 -23.12 13.36
C ASP A 397 -0.81 -24.29 14.28
N ALA A 398 0.48 -24.38 14.68
CA ALA A 398 0.98 -25.47 15.50
C ALA A 398 0.88 -25.23 17.01
N ASN A 399 1.06 -23.97 17.47
CA ASN A 399 1.32 -23.69 18.89
C ASN A 399 0.25 -22.79 19.54
N CYS A 400 -0.63 -22.17 18.74
CA CYS A 400 -1.58 -21.19 19.29
C CYS A 400 -3.01 -21.69 19.29
N PRO A 401 -3.80 -21.42 20.33
CA PRO A 401 -5.21 -21.76 20.38
C PRO A 401 -5.99 -21.12 19.22
N GLY A 402 -6.72 -21.94 18.47
CA GLY A 402 -7.49 -21.48 17.31
C GLY A 402 -6.64 -20.99 16.14
N GLY A 403 -5.34 -21.33 16.08
CA GLY A 403 -4.43 -20.93 15.00
C GLY A 403 -4.15 -19.41 14.96
N ARG A 404 -4.25 -18.71 16.10
CA ARG A 404 -4.15 -17.26 16.16
C ARG A 404 -3.02 -16.81 17.08
N LEU A 405 -2.10 -16.00 16.59
CA LEU A 405 -0.99 -15.46 17.38
C LEU A 405 -1.50 -14.67 18.60
N PRO A 406 -0.90 -14.86 19.78
CA PRO A 406 -1.25 -14.10 20.97
C PRO A 406 -0.92 -12.60 20.83
N VAL A 407 0.18 -12.26 20.17
CA VAL A 407 0.54 -10.88 19.84
C VAL A 407 0.23 -10.63 18.36
N PRO A 408 -0.58 -9.61 18.03
CA PRO A 408 -0.80 -9.24 16.63
C PRO A 408 0.51 -8.81 15.98
N VAL A 409 0.75 -9.26 14.74
CA VAL A 409 1.94 -8.87 13.99
C VAL A 409 1.55 -8.03 12.79
N HIS A 410 2.13 -6.84 12.66
CA HIS A 410 1.94 -5.98 11.51
C HIS A 410 3.21 -5.86 10.68
N VAL A 411 3.12 -6.22 9.40
CA VAL A 411 4.22 -6.06 8.44
C VAL A 411 4.04 -4.73 7.70
N LEU A 412 4.98 -3.81 7.86
CA LEU A 412 4.98 -2.50 7.23
C LEU A 412 6.06 -2.46 6.14
N GLY A 413 5.66 -2.58 4.88
CA GLY A 413 6.55 -2.37 3.74
C GLY A 413 6.48 -0.90 3.30
N GLU A 414 7.38 -0.03 3.78
CA GLU A 414 7.35 1.42 3.45
C GLU A 414 7.61 1.69 1.97
N GLU A 415 8.44 0.86 1.36
CA GLU A 415 8.64 0.81 -0.09
C GLU A 415 8.68 -0.67 -0.50
N LEU A 416 7.48 -1.24 -0.71
CA LEU A 416 7.35 -2.68 -0.99
C LEU A 416 8.17 -3.13 -2.21
N THR A 417 8.37 -2.24 -3.16
CA THR A 417 9.14 -2.50 -4.38
C THR A 417 10.64 -2.59 -4.14
N ALA A 418 11.16 -2.06 -3.04
CA ALA A 418 12.56 -2.13 -2.63
C ALA A 418 12.88 -3.35 -1.71
N CYS A 419 11.89 -4.17 -1.36
CA CYS A 419 12.08 -5.35 -0.50
C CYS A 419 12.30 -6.65 -1.29
N GLY A 420 12.65 -6.58 -2.58
CA GLY A 420 12.66 -7.73 -3.46
C GLY A 420 11.25 -8.27 -3.74
N THR A 421 11.17 -9.40 -4.43
CA THR A 421 9.89 -10.07 -4.71
C THR A 421 9.58 -11.07 -3.60
N ILE A 422 8.64 -10.73 -2.70
CA ILE A 422 8.21 -11.65 -1.64
C ILE A 422 7.48 -12.83 -2.30
N SER A 423 7.97 -14.04 -2.06
CA SER A 423 7.42 -15.24 -2.68
C SER A 423 5.94 -15.43 -2.30
N GLU A 424 5.08 -15.68 -3.31
CA GLU A 424 3.66 -15.97 -3.13
C GLU A 424 2.89 -14.91 -2.32
N LEU A 425 3.30 -13.63 -2.37
CA LEU A 425 2.69 -12.56 -1.56
C LEU A 425 1.18 -12.45 -1.79
N SER A 426 0.72 -12.51 -3.03
CA SER A 426 -0.72 -12.43 -3.36
C SER A 426 -1.53 -13.50 -2.64
N ARG A 427 -0.99 -14.71 -2.54
CA ARG A 427 -1.60 -15.84 -1.84
C ARG A 427 -1.49 -15.69 -0.32
N ARG A 428 -0.33 -15.27 0.18
CA ARG A 428 -0.08 -15.13 1.63
C ARG A 428 -0.97 -14.06 2.25
N ILE A 429 -1.09 -12.90 1.62
CA ILE A 429 -1.89 -11.77 2.13
C ILE A 429 -3.38 -12.12 2.30
N SER A 430 -3.88 -13.10 1.55
CA SER A 430 -5.27 -13.55 1.65
C SER A 430 -5.56 -14.38 2.90
N VAL A 431 -4.54 -15.05 3.47
CA VAL A 431 -4.72 -16.03 4.57
C VAL A 431 -4.20 -15.55 5.93
N ILE A 432 -3.35 -14.51 5.97
CA ILE A 432 -2.68 -14.07 7.21
C ILE A 432 -3.63 -13.48 8.26
N ARG A 433 -4.76 -12.90 7.85
CA ARG A 433 -5.75 -12.29 8.76
C ARG A 433 -6.19 -13.24 9.88
N SER A 434 -6.49 -14.50 9.55
CA SER A 434 -6.97 -15.49 10.54
C SER A 434 -5.91 -15.79 11.61
N ARG A 435 -4.62 -15.59 11.31
CA ARG A 435 -3.49 -15.81 12.20
C ARG A 435 -3.10 -14.57 13.01
N ASN A 436 -3.90 -13.50 12.96
CA ASN A 436 -3.63 -12.22 13.62
C ASN A 436 -2.42 -11.47 13.03
N ILE A 437 -2.19 -11.65 11.74
CA ILE A 437 -1.14 -10.98 10.98
C ILE A 437 -1.82 -10.05 9.98
N SER A 438 -1.27 -8.85 9.79
CA SER A 438 -1.72 -7.87 8.81
C SER A 438 -0.55 -7.20 8.11
N MET A 439 -0.80 -6.57 6.96
CA MET A 439 0.25 -5.94 6.17
C MET A 439 -0.19 -4.58 5.62
N SER A 440 0.72 -3.60 5.68
CA SER A 440 0.62 -2.35 4.93
C SER A 440 1.59 -2.37 3.75
N CYS A 441 1.04 -2.39 2.53
CA CYS A 441 1.78 -2.30 1.28
C CYS A 441 1.87 -0.84 0.87
N VAL A 442 3.02 -0.19 1.12
CA VAL A 442 3.25 1.21 0.71
C VAL A 442 4.14 1.23 -0.52
N PHE A 443 3.80 2.01 -1.51
CA PHE A 443 4.54 2.11 -2.77
C PHE A 443 4.33 3.46 -3.45
N GLN A 444 5.24 3.82 -4.36
CA GLN A 444 5.23 5.14 -4.99
C GLN A 444 4.21 5.23 -6.13
N ASN A 445 4.15 4.19 -6.96
CA ASN A 445 3.29 4.12 -8.13
C ASN A 445 2.91 2.67 -8.48
N LEU A 446 1.88 2.52 -9.29
CA LEU A 446 1.42 1.20 -9.73
C LEU A 446 2.37 0.51 -10.70
N ALA A 447 3.11 1.26 -11.52
CA ALA A 447 4.04 0.68 -12.49
C ALA A 447 5.14 -0.14 -11.78
N GLY A 448 5.71 0.39 -10.70
CA GLY A 448 6.68 -0.33 -9.88
C GLY A 448 6.10 -1.61 -9.28
N LEU A 449 4.86 -1.55 -8.78
CA LEU A 449 4.19 -2.72 -8.23
C LEU A 449 3.90 -3.77 -9.32
N GLN A 450 3.46 -3.36 -10.51
CA GLN A 450 3.21 -4.25 -11.66
C GLN A 450 4.48 -4.94 -12.15
N ASN A 451 5.60 -4.21 -12.18
CA ASN A 451 6.89 -4.77 -12.57
C ASN A 451 7.39 -5.81 -11.57
N ARG A 452 7.21 -5.56 -10.27
CA ARG A 452 7.64 -6.48 -9.20
C ARG A 452 6.73 -7.70 -9.06
N TYR A 453 5.41 -7.54 -9.28
CA TYR A 453 4.39 -8.59 -9.20
C TYR A 453 3.58 -8.68 -10.51
N PRO A 454 4.17 -9.27 -11.57
CA PRO A 454 3.56 -9.34 -12.90
C PRO A 454 2.35 -10.29 -12.95
N GLN A 455 1.73 -10.45 -14.12
CA GLN A 455 0.65 -11.41 -14.38
C GLN A 455 -0.57 -11.26 -13.44
N ASN A 456 -1.00 -10.02 -13.19
CA ASN A 456 -2.14 -9.69 -12.33
C ASN A 456 -1.94 -9.97 -10.81
N GLN A 457 -0.79 -10.45 -10.37
CA GLN A 457 -0.50 -10.64 -8.95
C GLN A 457 -0.65 -9.34 -8.15
N TRP A 458 -0.24 -8.21 -8.73
CA TRP A 458 -0.44 -6.90 -8.13
C TRP A 458 -1.92 -6.57 -7.86
N GLN A 459 -2.84 -6.99 -8.77
CA GLN A 459 -4.28 -6.80 -8.58
C GLN A 459 -4.82 -7.67 -7.44
N GLU A 460 -4.31 -8.91 -7.30
CA GLU A 460 -4.66 -9.78 -6.20
C GLU A 460 -4.18 -9.20 -4.86
N ILE A 461 -2.96 -8.64 -4.81
CA ILE A 461 -2.43 -7.96 -3.61
C ILE A 461 -3.35 -6.80 -3.23
N LEU A 462 -3.67 -5.91 -4.17
CA LEU A 462 -4.54 -4.76 -3.92
C LEU A 462 -5.99 -5.18 -3.59
N GLY A 463 -6.48 -6.25 -4.21
CA GLY A 463 -7.80 -6.83 -3.94
C GLY A 463 -7.93 -7.40 -2.52
N ASN A 464 -6.81 -7.79 -1.91
CA ASN A 464 -6.73 -8.25 -0.53
C ASN A 464 -6.47 -7.13 0.49
N CYS A 465 -6.44 -5.86 0.06
CA CYS A 465 -6.39 -4.69 0.93
C CYS A 465 -7.77 -4.04 0.99
N ASP A 466 -8.48 -4.24 2.12
CA ASP A 466 -9.82 -3.67 2.31
C ASP A 466 -9.80 -2.14 2.39
N VAL A 467 -8.66 -1.56 2.75
CA VAL A 467 -8.42 -0.12 2.85
C VAL A 467 -7.32 0.28 1.87
N GLN A 468 -7.62 1.25 1.04
CA GLN A 468 -6.64 1.87 0.15
C GLN A 468 -6.56 3.35 0.47
N LEU A 469 -5.36 3.81 0.84
CA LEU A 469 -5.09 5.20 1.18
C LEU A 469 -4.24 5.84 0.06
N PHE A 470 -4.80 6.81 -0.62
CA PHE A 470 -4.13 7.53 -1.69
C PHE A 470 -3.62 8.89 -1.19
N LEU A 471 -2.31 9.07 -1.21
CA LEU A 471 -1.61 10.27 -0.72
C LEU A 471 -1.13 11.20 -1.86
N GLY A 472 -1.39 10.84 -3.11
CA GLY A 472 -0.99 11.58 -4.29
C GLY A 472 -0.10 10.75 -5.23
N CYS A 473 -0.15 11.05 -6.52
CA CYS A 473 0.68 10.44 -7.56
C CYS A 473 1.14 11.49 -8.57
N THR A 474 2.15 11.12 -9.36
CA THR A 474 2.68 11.94 -10.46
C THR A 474 2.59 11.23 -11.81
N ASP A 475 2.15 9.97 -11.83
CA ASP A 475 2.04 9.13 -13.01
C ASP A 475 0.60 8.90 -13.43
N GLN A 476 0.37 8.83 -14.74
CA GLN A 476 -0.94 8.67 -15.35
C GLN A 476 -1.60 7.34 -14.98
N LEU A 477 -0.83 6.24 -14.94
CA LEU A 477 -1.36 4.90 -14.67
C LEU A 477 -2.01 4.81 -13.28
N THR A 478 -1.33 5.36 -12.26
CA THR A 478 -1.88 5.41 -10.89
C THR A 478 -3.09 6.34 -10.82
N ALA A 479 -3.05 7.49 -11.52
CA ALA A 479 -4.18 8.42 -11.56
C ALA A 479 -5.43 7.81 -12.20
N GLU A 480 -5.28 7.09 -13.31
CA GLU A 480 -6.38 6.38 -13.98
C GLU A 480 -6.97 5.28 -13.08
N TYR A 481 -6.11 4.49 -12.44
CA TYR A 481 -6.56 3.47 -11.51
C TYR A 481 -7.38 4.06 -10.35
N VAL A 482 -6.87 5.12 -9.70
CA VAL A 482 -7.56 5.78 -8.60
C VAL A 482 -8.87 6.41 -9.09
N SER A 483 -8.89 7.08 -10.25
CA SER A 483 -10.10 7.62 -10.87
C SER A 483 -11.16 6.52 -11.08
N GLN A 484 -10.78 5.35 -11.60
CA GLN A 484 -11.68 4.21 -11.78
C GLN A 484 -12.21 3.69 -10.43
N ARG A 485 -11.36 3.64 -9.41
CA ARG A 485 -11.74 3.21 -8.04
C ARG A 485 -12.70 4.18 -7.36
N THR A 486 -12.64 5.46 -7.65
CA THR A 486 -13.59 6.46 -7.13
C THR A 486 -14.98 6.32 -7.76
N GLY A 487 -15.07 5.68 -8.94
CA GLY A 487 -16.31 5.31 -9.61
C GLY A 487 -16.94 6.44 -10.42
N ILE A 488 -18.14 6.15 -10.94
CA ILE A 488 -18.87 7.03 -11.85
C ILE A 488 -20.07 7.63 -11.13
N ALA A 489 -20.24 8.94 -11.27
CA ALA A 489 -21.36 9.71 -10.77
C ALA A 489 -22.28 10.15 -11.92
N SER A 490 -23.58 10.26 -11.63
CA SER A 490 -24.54 10.94 -12.48
C SER A 490 -24.57 12.42 -12.10
N VAL A 491 -24.33 13.29 -13.08
CA VAL A 491 -24.26 14.74 -12.86
C VAL A 491 -25.32 15.46 -13.69
N MET A 492 -25.77 16.62 -13.19
CA MET A 492 -26.67 17.49 -13.95
C MET A 492 -25.87 18.26 -14.99
N VAL A 493 -26.30 18.20 -16.23
CA VAL A 493 -25.70 18.92 -17.37
C VAL A 493 -26.72 19.89 -17.93
N SER A 494 -26.43 21.18 -17.92
CA SER A 494 -27.24 22.20 -18.57
C SER A 494 -26.55 22.67 -19.86
N SER A 495 -27.27 22.64 -20.95
CA SER A 495 -26.83 23.18 -22.25
C SER A 495 -27.71 24.37 -22.64
N THR A 496 -27.08 25.53 -22.85
CA THR A 496 -27.79 26.72 -23.30
C THR A 496 -27.45 26.97 -24.78
N SER A 497 -28.41 26.84 -25.67
CA SER A 497 -28.25 27.23 -27.07
C SER A 497 -28.89 28.59 -27.34
N LYS A 498 -28.17 29.44 -28.09
CA LYS A 498 -28.64 30.74 -28.54
C LYS A 498 -28.78 30.73 -30.04
N ALA A 499 -30.01 30.82 -30.53
CA ALA A 499 -30.25 31.01 -31.98
C ALA A 499 -30.11 32.50 -32.33
N LEU A 500 -29.14 32.81 -33.17
CA LEU A 500 -28.94 34.16 -33.73
C LEU A 500 -29.46 34.09 -35.17
N ASN A 501 -30.65 34.68 -35.43
CA ASN A 501 -31.14 34.90 -36.76
C ASN A 501 -30.54 36.20 -37.31
N THR A 502 -29.50 36.10 -38.12
CA THR A 502 -28.78 37.22 -38.73
C THR A 502 -29.50 37.88 -39.91
N LEU A 503 -30.60 37.27 -40.40
CA LEU A 503 -31.30 37.72 -41.65
C LEU A 503 -32.68 38.36 -41.44
N ARG A 504 -33.19 38.51 -40.21
CA ARG A 504 -34.46 39.17 -39.95
C ARG A 504 -34.26 40.35 -38.97
N VAL A 505 -34.44 41.55 -39.51
CA VAL A 505 -34.30 42.81 -38.76
C VAL A 505 -35.41 43.02 -37.69
N SER A 506 -36.46 42.17 -37.70
CA SER A 506 -37.62 42.30 -36.79
C SER A 506 -37.54 41.46 -35.51
N ASP A 507 -36.63 40.46 -35.43
CA ASP A 507 -36.52 39.59 -34.23
C ASP A 507 -35.20 39.82 -33.47
N TYR A 508 -35.13 40.93 -32.75
CA TYR A 508 -33.98 41.30 -31.93
C TYR A 508 -33.95 40.59 -30.55
N THR A 509 -34.89 39.70 -30.27
CA THR A 509 -34.89 38.89 -29.05
C THR A 509 -34.20 37.55 -29.31
N PRO A 510 -32.96 37.34 -28.79
CA PRO A 510 -32.28 36.07 -28.90
C PRO A 510 -33.11 34.97 -28.22
N GLN A 511 -33.50 33.94 -28.99
CA GLN A 511 -34.14 32.76 -28.38
C GLN A 511 -33.10 31.96 -27.64
N TYR A 512 -33.22 31.88 -26.31
CA TYR A 512 -32.46 31.03 -25.47
C TYR A 512 -33.21 29.73 -25.22
N ARG A 513 -32.59 28.63 -25.58
CA ARG A 513 -33.09 27.29 -25.24
C ARG A 513 -32.16 26.69 -24.22
N GLU A 514 -32.66 26.46 -23.00
CA GLU A 514 -31.97 25.72 -21.96
C GLU A 514 -32.48 24.28 -21.97
N SER A 515 -31.55 23.32 -22.08
CA SER A 515 -31.85 21.89 -22.02
C SER A 515 -31.07 21.32 -20.81
N ASN A 516 -31.80 20.76 -19.86
CA ASN A 516 -31.26 20.12 -18.69
C ASN A 516 -31.30 18.61 -18.89
N GLY A 517 -30.15 17.95 -18.77
CA GLY A 517 -29.99 16.52 -18.92
C GLY A 517 -29.15 15.92 -17.78
N ILE A 518 -29.05 14.59 -17.78
CA ILE A 518 -28.16 13.87 -16.86
C ILE A 518 -26.98 13.38 -17.69
N GLY A 519 -25.77 13.64 -17.20
CA GLY A 519 -24.52 13.22 -17.81
C GLY A 519 -23.77 12.20 -16.95
N LYS A 520 -22.80 11.52 -17.57
CA LYS A 520 -21.86 10.61 -16.93
C LYS A 520 -20.56 11.36 -16.63
N ARG A 521 -20.06 11.25 -15.41
CA ARG A 521 -18.76 11.79 -15.01
C ARG A 521 -18.07 10.85 -14.00
N SER A 522 -16.76 10.66 -14.12
CA SER A 522 -15.98 10.07 -13.02
C SER A 522 -16.07 10.99 -11.80
N LEU A 523 -16.19 10.44 -10.60
CA LEU A 523 -16.20 11.25 -9.37
C LEU A 523 -14.94 12.12 -9.30
N LEU A 524 -13.78 11.52 -9.58
CA LEU A 524 -12.51 12.20 -9.83
C LEU A 524 -12.01 11.79 -11.21
N THR A 525 -11.69 12.75 -12.07
CA THR A 525 -10.99 12.48 -13.33
C THR A 525 -9.50 12.27 -13.08
N PRO A 526 -8.74 11.60 -13.96
CA PRO A 526 -7.31 11.36 -13.76
C PRO A 526 -6.52 12.65 -13.52
N ASP A 527 -6.86 13.73 -14.19
CA ASP A 527 -6.22 15.04 -14.02
C ASP A 527 -6.54 15.68 -12.66
N GLU A 528 -7.74 15.47 -12.11
CA GLU A 528 -8.10 15.89 -10.75
C GLU A 528 -7.36 15.07 -9.68
N VAL A 529 -7.16 13.77 -9.93
CA VAL A 529 -6.34 12.91 -9.07
C VAL A 529 -4.89 13.37 -9.04
N LEU A 530 -4.32 13.74 -10.21
CA LEU A 530 -2.95 14.28 -10.31
C LEU A 530 -2.78 15.63 -9.60
N ARG A 531 -3.85 16.40 -9.50
CA ARG A 531 -3.87 17.74 -8.86
C ARG A 531 -4.35 17.73 -7.41
N LEU A 532 -4.49 16.53 -6.79
CA LEU A 532 -4.88 16.46 -5.38
C LEU A 532 -3.88 17.24 -4.52
N PRO A 533 -4.35 18.18 -3.66
CA PRO A 533 -3.49 18.96 -2.77
C PRO A 533 -2.58 18.08 -1.90
N VAL A 534 -1.37 18.56 -1.62
CA VAL A 534 -0.35 17.77 -0.89
C VAL A 534 -0.78 17.43 0.53
N ASP A 535 -1.64 18.24 1.14
CA ASP A 535 -2.18 18.03 2.49
C ASP A 535 -3.43 17.15 2.53
N GLU A 536 -4.00 16.79 1.36
CA GLU A 536 -5.19 15.96 1.25
C GLU A 536 -4.86 14.51 0.89
N ALA A 537 -5.76 13.61 1.26
CA ALA A 537 -5.70 12.18 0.95
C ALA A 537 -7.10 11.62 0.64
N LEU A 538 -7.14 10.53 -0.13
CA LEU A 538 -8.37 9.79 -0.39
C LEU A 538 -8.33 8.46 0.33
N VAL A 539 -9.41 8.17 1.07
CA VAL A 539 -9.64 6.88 1.72
C VAL A 539 -10.68 6.12 0.90
N ILE A 540 -10.27 4.98 0.36
CA ILE A 540 -11.10 4.07 -0.44
C ILE A 540 -11.30 2.79 0.37
N LEU A 541 -12.52 2.55 0.81
CA LEU A 541 -12.90 1.37 1.61
C LEU A 541 -13.69 0.38 0.75
N ARG A 542 -13.47 -0.91 0.97
CA ARG A 542 -14.23 -1.95 0.29
C ARG A 542 -15.73 -1.82 0.58
N GLY A 543 -16.54 -1.68 -0.46
CA GLY A 543 -18.00 -1.60 -0.37
C GLY A 543 -18.56 -0.24 0.03
N HIS A 544 -17.73 0.79 0.13
CA HIS A 544 -18.13 2.14 0.53
C HIS A 544 -17.75 3.18 -0.52
N LYS A 545 -18.37 4.36 -0.42
CA LYS A 545 -18.00 5.54 -1.20
C LYS A 545 -16.63 6.06 -0.76
N VAL A 546 -16.01 6.87 -1.59
CA VAL A 546 -14.70 7.49 -1.31
C VAL A 546 -14.84 8.61 -0.29
N LEU A 547 -13.85 8.76 0.58
CA LEU A 547 -13.76 9.84 1.55
C LEU A 547 -12.49 10.67 1.30
N LYS A 548 -12.62 11.99 1.28
CA LYS A 548 -11.51 12.94 1.25
C LYS A 548 -11.18 13.39 2.67
N VAL A 549 -9.91 13.37 3.06
CA VAL A 549 -9.42 13.69 4.41
C VAL A 549 -8.15 14.52 4.32
N HIS A 550 -7.80 15.23 5.38
CA HIS A 550 -6.47 15.84 5.52
C HIS A 550 -5.46 14.81 6.06
N LYS A 551 -4.23 14.89 5.59
CA LYS A 551 -3.14 14.07 6.09
C LYS A 551 -2.80 14.44 7.52
N MET A 552 -2.58 13.44 8.37
CA MET A 552 -2.10 13.64 9.73
C MET A 552 -0.59 13.55 9.78
N ASP A 553 0.10 14.62 10.12
CA ASP A 553 1.52 14.54 10.43
C ASP A 553 1.73 13.86 11.79
N TYR A 554 2.71 12.95 11.89
CA TYR A 554 2.98 12.20 13.13
C TYR A 554 3.40 13.08 14.32
N SER A 555 3.81 14.35 14.08
CA SER A 555 4.06 15.32 15.15
C SER A 555 2.81 15.64 15.99
N LEU A 556 1.61 15.38 15.43
CA LEU A 556 0.33 15.51 16.15
C LEU A 556 0.00 14.27 17.01
N HIS A 557 0.76 13.19 16.86
CA HIS A 557 0.54 11.97 17.66
C HIS A 557 1.01 12.20 19.10
N PRO A 558 0.26 11.77 20.14
CA PRO A 558 0.66 11.96 21.55
C PRO A 558 2.04 11.43 21.89
N ALA A 559 2.42 10.29 21.29
CA ALA A 559 3.73 9.66 21.49
C ALA A 559 4.91 10.44 20.86
N TYR A 560 4.67 11.43 19.99
CA TYR A 560 5.72 12.22 19.36
C TYR A 560 6.72 12.82 20.39
N LYS A 561 6.22 13.25 21.54
CA LYS A 561 7.03 13.87 22.61
C LYS A 561 8.03 12.91 23.26
N HIS A 562 7.84 11.61 23.07
CA HIS A 562 8.69 10.55 23.62
C HIS A 562 9.67 10.00 22.59
N LEU A 563 9.60 10.46 21.33
CA LEU A 563 10.54 10.04 20.31
C LEU A 563 11.93 10.63 20.57
N ARG A 564 12.93 9.78 20.45
CA ARG A 564 14.34 10.13 20.48
C ARG A 564 15.01 9.51 19.26
N GLU A 565 15.77 10.31 18.54
CA GLU A 565 16.46 9.81 17.34
C GLU A 565 17.73 9.05 17.77
N CYS A 566 17.95 7.90 17.17
CA CYS A 566 19.15 7.10 17.30
C CYS A 566 19.67 6.74 15.91
N LYS A 567 20.90 7.11 15.59
CA LYS A 567 21.48 6.79 14.29
C LYS A 567 21.63 5.28 14.11
N ALA A 568 21.31 4.76 12.93
CA ALA A 568 21.50 3.35 12.61
C ALA A 568 22.98 2.93 12.74
N SER A 569 23.91 3.85 12.45
CA SER A 569 25.36 3.64 12.63
C SER A 569 25.83 3.52 14.09
N ALA A 570 24.96 3.82 15.05
CA ALA A 570 25.27 3.64 16.47
C ALA A 570 24.85 2.26 17.01
N HIS A 571 24.15 1.45 16.19
CA HIS A 571 23.74 0.11 16.60
C HIS A 571 24.94 -0.83 16.68
N ILE A 572 25.04 -1.53 17.80
CA ILE A 572 26.06 -2.56 18.06
C ILE A 572 25.32 -3.87 18.31
N SER A 573 25.59 -4.86 17.49
CA SER A 573 24.99 -6.19 17.61
C SER A 573 25.71 -7.08 18.63
N GLU A 574 25.03 -8.12 19.10
CA GLU A 574 25.56 -9.07 20.08
C GLU A 574 26.78 -9.83 19.53
N TRP A 575 26.75 -10.23 18.25
CA TRP A 575 27.86 -10.94 17.59
C TRP A 575 29.17 -10.14 17.53
N GLN A 576 29.12 -8.81 17.63
CA GLN A 576 30.30 -7.95 17.70
C GLN A 576 30.88 -7.84 19.09
N THR A 577 30.03 -7.98 20.12
CA THR A 577 30.43 -7.88 21.50
C THR A 577 30.87 -9.21 22.11
N ALA A 578 30.49 -10.33 21.45
CA ALA A 578 31.07 -11.63 21.80
C ALA A 578 32.58 -11.55 21.62
N VAL A 579 33.30 -11.61 22.72
CA VAL A 579 34.77 -11.60 22.74
C VAL A 579 35.24 -12.62 21.72
N PRO A 580 36.10 -12.25 20.76
CA PRO A 580 36.67 -13.25 19.89
C PRO A 580 37.43 -14.23 20.78
N GLU A 581 36.96 -15.46 20.89
CA GLU A 581 37.86 -16.54 21.27
C GLU A 581 39.04 -16.37 20.31
N THR A 582 40.20 -16.10 20.92
CA THR A 582 41.47 -15.92 20.20
C THR A 582 41.50 -16.97 19.09
N PRO A 583 41.67 -16.61 17.81
CA PRO A 583 41.70 -17.60 16.77
C PRO A 583 42.85 -18.54 17.15
N SER A 584 42.52 -19.68 17.66
CA SER A 584 43.43 -20.81 17.74
C SER A 584 43.96 -20.92 16.32
N ALA A 585 45.28 -20.73 16.18
CA ALA A 585 45.96 -20.74 14.90
C ALA A 585 45.25 -21.77 14.00
N ILE A 586 44.71 -21.34 12.88
CA ILE A 586 44.05 -22.17 11.91
C ILE A 586 45.10 -23.18 11.45
N THR A 587 45.19 -24.28 12.18
CA THR A 587 45.67 -25.52 11.62
C THR A 587 44.53 -25.89 10.67
N PRO A 588 44.79 -25.98 9.36
CA PRO A 588 43.76 -26.42 8.43
C PRO A 588 43.22 -27.74 9.00
N SER A 589 41.95 -27.73 9.40
CA SER A 589 41.24 -28.95 9.82
C SER A 589 41.25 -29.86 8.62
N THR A 590 42.19 -30.76 8.63
CA THR A 590 42.16 -31.95 7.80
C THR A 590 40.96 -32.77 8.29
N ALA A 591 39.79 -32.52 7.68
CA ALA A 591 38.79 -33.57 7.62
C ALA A 591 39.50 -34.86 7.18
N PRO A 592 39.21 -36.01 7.78
CA PRO A 592 39.97 -37.23 7.51
C PRO A 592 39.83 -37.63 6.04
N ILE A 593 40.72 -37.12 5.22
CA ILE A 593 40.97 -37.67 3.89
C ILE A 593 41.48 -39.09 4.14
N ALA A 594 40.65 -40.08 3.84
CA ALA A 594 41.01 -41.47 3.91
C ALA A 594 42.34 -41.70 3.18
N LYS A 595 43.40 -41.92 3.96
CA LYS A 595 44.66 -42.45 3.45
C LYS A 595 44.37 -43.82 2.89
N THR A 596 44.51 -43.94 1.58
CA THR A 596 45.19 -45.07 0.89
C THR A 596 44.66 -45.14 -0.56
N LEU A 597 45.42 -44.58 -1.47
CA LEU A 597 45.39 -45.00 -2.87
C LEU A 597 46.76 -45.66 -3.20
N PRO A 598 46.79 -46.81 -3.86
CA PRO A 598 48.04 -47.48 -4.20
C PRO A 598 48.77 -46.76 -5.32
N LYS A 599 50.08 -46.56 -5.14
CA LYS A 599 51.02 -46.04 -6.14
C LYS A 599 50.99 -46.88 -7.41
N ARG A 600 50.52 -46.32 -8.52
CA ARG A 600 50.80 -46.85 -9.87
C ARG A 600 52.15 -46.33 -10.34
N ARG A 601 53.04 -47.29 -10.70
CA ARG A 601 54.38 -47.09 -11.23
C ARG A 601 54.38 -46.27 -12.51
N GLY A 602 55.29 -45.29 -12.57
CA GLY A 602 55.47 -44.38 -13.66
C GLY A 602 55.98 -45.02 -14.98
N ARG A 603 55.60 -44.38 -16.05
CA ARG A 603 56.22 -44.55 -17.38
C ARG A 603 56.88 -43.22 -17.76
N LYS A 604 58.21 -43.30 -18.07
CA LYS A 604 59.08 -42.18 -18.43
C LYS A 604 58.61 -41.48 -19.72
N PRO A 605 58.76 -40.17 -19.85
CA PRO A 605 58.46 -39.47 -21.10
C PRO A 605 59.59 -39.64 -22.12
N LYS A 606 59.24 -39.81 -23.40
CA LYS A 606 60.13 -39.77 -24.54
C LYS A 606 60.37 -38.33 -24.98
N THR A 607 61.60 -37.95 -25.02
CA THR A 607 62.21 -36.77 -25.66
C THR A 607 61.88 -36.72 -27.15
N VAL A 608 61.43 -35.61 -27.69
CA VAL A 608 61.51 -35.27 -29.10
C VAL A 608 61.92 -33.80 -29.24
N ILE A 609 62.95 -33.65 -29.99
CA ILE A 609 63.85 -32.63 -30.44
C ILE A 609 63.15 -31.41 -31.06
N ALA A 610 63.72 -30.23 -30.77
CA ALA A 610 63.45 -28.94 -31.40
C ALA A 610 63.86 -28.92 -32.88
N ALA A 611 63.08 -28.21 -33.69
CA ALA A 611 63.54 -27.59 -34.93
C ALA A 611 62.83 -26.26 -35.17
N ASP A 612 63.61 -25.36 -35.44
CA ASP A 612 63.74 -23.95 -35.54
C ASP A 612 63.17 -23.35 -36.87
N LYS A 613 62.87 -22.06 -36.81
CA LYS A 613 62.92 -21.02 -37.87
C LYS A 613 61.69 -20.65 -38.70
N THR A 614 61.38 -19.46 -38.47
CA THR A 614 61.43 -18.21 -39.30
C THR A 614 60.23 -17.85 -40.16
N SER A 615 59.63 -16.75 -39.76
CA SER A 615 59.48 -15.44 -40.45
C SER A 615 58.44 -15.26 -41.56
N ILE A 616 57.87 -14.05 -41.49
CA ILE A 616 57.45 -13.09 -42.56
C ILE A 616 55.93 -12.90 -42.69
N MET A 617 55.53 -11.79 -42.15
CA MET A 617 54.80 -10.64 -42.75
C MET A 617 53.86 -10.92 -43.93
N THR A 618 52.60 -10.46 -43.82
CA THR A 618 52.08 -9.24 -44.46
C THR A 618 50.55 -9.16 -44.35
N LYS A 619 50.07 -7.99 -43.97
CA LYS A 619 48.78 -7.42 -44.35
C LYS A 619 48.82 -7.03 -45.84
N PRO A 620 47.77 -6.65 -46.60
CA PRO A 620 46.64 -5.80 -46.19
C PRO A 620 45.28 -6.05 -46.90
N GLU A 621 44.27 -5.32 -46.39
CA GLU A 621 43.18 -4.55 -47.04
C GLU A 621 42.39 -5.12 -48.23
N ASN A 622 41.04 -5.07 -48.14
CA ASN A 622 40.15 -4.09 -48.77
C ASN A 622 38.65 -4.54 -48.71
N GLU A 623 37.84 -3.63 -48.21
CA GLU A 623 36.64 -3.02 -48.77
C GLU A 623 35.84 -3.74 -49.86
N LYS A 624 34.52 -3.76 -49.65
CA LYS A 624 33.40 -3.17 -50.42
C LYS A 624 32.09 -3.79 -50.01
N GLU A 625 31.20 -3.03 -49.42
CA GLU A 625 29.99 -2.39 -49.97
C GLU A 625 29.13 -3.21 -50.92
N LEU A 626 27.85 -3.23 -50.57
CA LEU A 626 26.63 -2.97 -51.35
C LEU A 626 25.50 -3.86 -50.80
N SER A 627 24.52 -3.32 -50.15
CA SER A 627 23.28 -2.58 -50.53
C SER A 627 22.13 -3.45 -51.03
N HIS A 628 20.97 -3.08 -50.52
CA HIS A 628 19.59 -3.34 -50.99
C HIS A 628 19.02 -4.72 -50.57
N GLY A 629 17.82 -4.80 -50.17
CA GLY A 629 16.64 -3.93 -50.10
C GLY A 629 15.43 -4.72 -49.64
N ASN A 630 14.57 -4.00 -49.11
CA ASN A 630 13.10 -4.01 -49.09
C ASN A 630 12.26 -5.29 -48.99
N GLU A 631 11.20 -5.09 -48.23
CA GLU A 631 9.80 -5.54 -48.37
C GLU A 631 9.47 -6.91 -47.80
N GLN A 632 8.69 -7.01 -46.78
CA GLN A 632 7.29 -6.60 -46.52
C GLN A 632 7.02 -6.56 -45.00
#